data_cb27a256b0554084b33f49ecee903040
#
_entry.id   cb27a256b0554084b33f49ecee903040
#
_cell.length_a   1.000
_cell.length_b   1.000
_cell.length_c   1.000
_cell.angle_alpha   90.00
_cell.angle_beta   90.00
_cell.angle_gamma   90.00
#
_symmetry.space_group_name_H-M   'P 1'
#
loop_
_entity.id
_entity.type
_entity.pdbx_description
1 polymer ?
#
loop_
_entity_poly.entity_id
_entity_poly.type
_entity_poly.pdbx_seq_one_letter_code
_entity_poly.pdbx_strand_id
1 'polypeptide(L)'
;MTSVNQRPPQYSYDPDGYIAKIKGFHQGNFDSVSESLRHASQQLKKSIATDSDSELTNTRVYSMLLSVWCEARLHVLLYEDGVFNEEQRALVYNTDSVELKWKKALHVAVTKNAGICPFENVTEDNTSFSLFNIYTKINLLITNYFSAIIRNRNKVAHAQWVTPFTNLQNAWENTNSFQVCELTKRDFRTDNLLTLDLKVKLLKSIAVAINNIAVDNSNYQVQDFDSLYTQIRTHERSFSSIDFPAYKEQVQIAFQNRS
;
A
#
# COMPACT_ATOMS: atom_id res chain seq x y z
N MET A 1 -43.32 -9.78 34.00
CA MET A 1 -42.00 -10.09 33.44
C MET A 1 -41.30 -8.77 33.17
N THR A 2 -40.46 -8.32 34.10
CA THR A 2 -39.74 -7.04 34.06
C THR A 2 -38.40 -7.27 33.31
N SER A 3 -38.28 -6.71 32.12
CA SER A 3 -37.03 -6.70 31.38
C SER A 3 -36.01 -5.82 32.11
N VAL A 4 -35.00 -6.45 32.72
CA VAL A 4 -33.83 -5.76 33.28
C VAL A 4 -33.04 -5.18 32.14
N ASN A 5 -33.18 -3.87 31.93
CA ASN A 5 -32.30 -3.11 31.04
C ASN A 5 -30.89 -3.07 31.69
N GLN A 6 -30.06 -4.06 31.41
CA GLN A 6 -28.66 -4.01 31.77
C GLN A 6 -28.00 -3.00 30.85
N ARG A 7 -27.71 -1.81 31.36
CA ARG A 7 -26.77 -0.88 30.71
C ARG A 7 -25.44 -1.63 30.54
N PRO A 8 -24.82 -1.56 29.36
CA PRO A 8 -23.47 -2.10 29.21
C PRO A 8 -22.56 -1.45 30.26
N PRO A 9 -21.57 -2.19 30.79
CA PRO A 9 -20.67 -1.66 31.80
C PRO A 9 -20.02 -0.38 31.26
N GLN A 10 -20.12 0.69 32.04
CA GLN A 10 -19.41 1.94 31.79
C GLN A 10 -17.92 1.65 32.01
N TYR A 11 -17.23 1.25 30.96
CA TYR A 11 -15.75 1.22 30.98
C TYR A 11 -15.32 2.66 31.22
N SER A 12 -14.47 2.87 32.22
CA SER A 12 -13.71 4.10 32.36
C SER A 12 -12.85 4.19 31.09
N TYR A 13 -13.30 5.00 30.14
CA TYR A 13 -12.62 5.19 28.85
C TYR A 13 -11.32 5.94 29.14
N ASP A 14 -10.20 5.21 29.11
CA ASP A 14 -8.85 5.76 29.04
C ASP A 14 -8.45 5.80 27.57
N PRO A 15 -8.74 6.90 26.84
CA PRO A 15 -8.51 6.97 25.40
C PRO A 15 -7.03 6.82 25.06
N ASP A 16 -6.13 7.35 25.86
CA ASP A 16 -4.69 7.35 25.57
C ASP A 16 -4.08 5.95 25.75
N GLY A 17 -4.44 5.25 26.82
CA GLY A 17 -3.98 3.87 27.08
C GLY A 17 -4.53 2.89 26.05
N TYR A 18 -5.78 3.07 25.61
CA TYR A 18 -6.39 2.21 24.59
C TYR A 18 -5.79 2.46 23.19
N ILE A 19 -5.53 3.71 22.81
CA ILE A 19 -4.88 4.08 21.55
C ILE A 19 -3.46 3.50 21.51
N ALA A 20 -2.68 3.63 22.57
CA ALA A 20 -1.33 3.06 22.66
C ALA A 20 -1.35 1.52 22.48
N LYS A 21 -2.34 0.84 23.04
CA LYS A 21 -2.52 -0.61 22.89
C LYS A 21 -2.84 -1.00 21.45
N ILE A 22 -3.75 -0.29 20.77
CA ILE A 22 -4.08 -0.53 19.35
C ILE A 22 -2.89 -0.25 18.46
N LYS A 23 -2.16 0.84 18.69
CA LYS A 23 -0.90 1.15 18.02
C LYS A 23 0.09 0.00 18.12
N GLY A 24 0.25 -0.57 19.34
CA GLY A 24 1.11 -1.74 19.57
C GLY A 24 0.67 -2.97 18.78
N PHE A 25 -0.63 -3.24 18.67
CA PHE A 25 -1.15 -4.35 17.86
C PHE A 25 -0.89 -4.16 16.37
N HIS A 26 -1.12 -2.97 15.84
CA HIS A 26 -0.84 -2.68 14.44
C HIS A 26 0.65 -2.74 14.13
N GLN A 27 1.51 -2.25 15.04
CA GLN A 27 2.96 -2.35 14.88
C GLN A 27 3.41 -3.82 14.87
N GLY A 28 2.95 -4.65 15.79
CA GLY A 28 3.29 -6.08 15.82
C GLY A 28 2.85 -6.83 14.56
N ASN A 29 1.66 -6.52 14.04
CA ASN A 29 1.18 -7.07 12.77
C ASN A 29 2.06 -6.61 11.59
N PHE A 30 2.41 -5.34 11.55
CA PHE A 30 3.27 -4.77 10.50
C PHE A 30 4.68 -5.37 10.52
N ASP A 31 5.26 -5.56 11.69
CA ASP A 31 6.59 -6.16 11.85
C ASP A 31 6.61 -7.61 11.36
N SER A 32 5.59 -8.40 11.72
CA SER A 32 5.43 -9.78 11.26
C SER A 32 5.27 -9.88 9.74
N VAL A 33 4.45 -9.02 9.15
CA VAL A 33 4.26 -8.98 7.70
C VAL A 33 5.52 -8.47 6.99
N SER A 34 6.24 -7.50 7.57
CA SER A 34 7.50 -6.98 7.01
C SER A 34 8.58 -8.05 6.98
N GLU A 35 8.66 -8.87 8.02
CA GLU A 35 9.58 -10.01 8.07
C GLU A 35 9.19 -11.08 7.03
N SER A 36 7.91 -11.40 6.91
CA SER A 36 7.39 -12.33 5.89
C SER A 36 7.68 -11.83 4.46
N LEU A 37 7.51 -10.54 4.22
CA LEU A 37 7.81 -9.92 2.92
C LEU A 37 9.31 -10.00 2.61
N ARG A 38 10.18 -9.75 3.60
CA ARG A 38 11.64 -9.90 3.46
C ARG A 38 12.04 -11.33 3.09
N HIS A 39 11.46 -12.32 3.77
CA HIS A 39 11.71 -13.74 3.47
C HIS A 39 11.23 -14.09 2.05
N ALA A 40 10.06 -13.66 1.63
CA ALA A 40 9.56 -13.92 0.28
C ALA A 40 10.47 -13.32 -0.80
N SER A 41 10.97 -12.08 -0.60
CA SER A 41 11.95 -11.45 -1.49
C SER A 41 13.24 -12.29 -1.58
N GLN A 42 13.75 -12.79 -0.45
CA GLN A 42 14.93 -13.65 -0.43
C GLN A 42 14.71 -14.99 -1.16
N GLN A 43 13.55 -15.64 -0.96
CA GLN A 43 13.21 -16.87 -1.66
C GLN A 43 13.08 -16.65 -3.17
N LEU A 44 12.45 -15.56 -3.58
CA LEU A 44 12.38 -15.19 -4.99
C LEU A 44 13.77 -14.96 -5.58
N LYS A 45 14.64 -14.22 -4.88
CA LYS A 45 16.03 -14.02 -5.31
C LYS A 45 16.81 -15.33 -5.45
N LYS A 46 16.59 -16.27 -4.52
CA LYS A 46 17.20 -17.60 -4.58
C LYS A 46 16.70 -18.39 -5.80
N SER A 47 15.39 -18.40 -6.07
CA SER A 47 14.86 -19.09 -7.25
C SER A 47 15.35 -18.49 -8.57
N ILE A 48 15.55 -17.17 -8.65
CA ILE A 48 16.17 -16.51 -9.80
C ILE A 48 17.64 -17.00 -9.97
N ALA A 49 18.41 -17.03 -8.88
CA ALA A 49 19.82 -17.43 -8.90
C ALA A 49 20.02 -18.89 -9.34
N THR A 50 19.10 -19.76 -8.96
CA THR A 50 19.16 -21.22 -9.28
C THR A 50 18.38 -21.60 -10.54
N ASP A 51 17.80 -20.63 -11.26
CA ASP A 51 16.90 -20.85 -12.42
C ASP A 51 15.79 -21.87 -12.13
N SER A 52 15.19 -21.72 -10.97
CA SER A 52 14.19 -22.67 -10.48
C SER A 52 12.81 -22.42 -11.06
N ASP A 53 12.07 -23.47 -11.39
CA ASP A 53 10.66 -23.44 -11.79
C ASP A 53 9.74 -22.74 -10.75
N SER A 54 10.25 -22.58 -9.53
CA SER A 54 9.53 -21.87 -8.45
C SER A 54 9.56 -20.35 -8.57
N GLU A 55 10.29 -19.74 -9.52
CA GLU A 55 10.40 -18.29 -9.68
C GLU A 55 9.03 -17.63 -9.82
N LEU A 56 8.17 -18.17 -10.70
CA LEU A 56 6.82 -17.63 -10.90
C LEU A 56 5.98 -17.72 -9.62
N THR A 57 6.00 -18.85 -8.95
CA THR A 57 5.28 -19.05 -7.68
C THR A 57 5.76 -18.07 -6.62
N ASN A 58 7.07 -17.90 -6.44
CA ASN A 58 7.66 -16.99 -5.47
C ASN A 58 7.35 -15.53 -5.82
N THR A 59 7.27 -15.17 -7.11
CA THR A 59 6.82 -13.86 -7.55
C THR A 59 5.38 -13.58 -7.13
N ARG A 60 4.47 -14.56 -7.27
CA ARG A 60 3.06 -14.42 -6.83
C ARG A 60 2.95 -14.28 -5.32
N VAL A 61 3.69 -15.09 -4.56
CA VAL A 61 3.72 -15.01 -3.09
C VAL A 61 4.24 -13.65 -2.64
N TYR A 62 5.33 -13.17 -3.25
CA TYR A 62 5.88 -11.85 -2.92
C TYR A 62 4.90 -10.71 -3.25
N SER A 63 4.26 -10.73 -4.41
CA SER A 63 3.24 -9.77 -4.80
C SER A 63 2.03 -9.78 -3.86
N MET A 64 1.57 -10.96 -3.41
CA MET A 64 0.49 -11.11 -2.44
C MET A 64 0.87 -10.50 -1.09
N LEU A 65 2.04 -10.84 -0.56
CA LEU A 65 2.53 -10.30 0.71
C LEU A 65 2.77 -8.79 0.67
N LEU A 66 3.18 -8.23 -0.48
CA LEU A 66 3.28 -6.79 -0.67
C LEU A 66 1.94 -6.09 -0.46
N SER A 67 0.83 -6.69 -0.90
CA SER A 67 -0.49 -6.13 -0.66
C SER A 67 -0.90 -6.16 0.81
N VAL A 68 -0.61 -7.25 1.52
CA VAL A 68 -0.86 -7.37 2.96
C VAL A 68 0.01 -6.35 3.73
N TRP A 69 1.26 -6.19 3.31
CA TRP A 69 2.17 -5.19 3.86
C TRP A 69 1.65 -3.76 3.65
N CYS A 70 1.10 -3.47 2.46
CA CYS A 70 0.49 -2.18 2.14
C CYS A 70 -0.67 -1.85 3.09
N GLU A 71 -1.53 -2.82 3.40
CA GLU A 71 -2.64 -2.66 4.33
C GLU A 71 -2.14 -2.48 5.78
N ALA A 72 -1.20 -3.31 6.22
CA ALA A 72 -0.61 -3.22 7.56
C ALA A 72 0.13 -1.88 7.77
N ARG A 73 0.85 -1.37 6.76
CA ARG A 73 1.52 -0.05 6.82
C ARG A 73 0.52 1.10 6.95
N LEU A 74 -0.63 1.02 6.27
CA LEU A 74 -1.69 2.00 6.43
C LEU A 74 -2.19 2.03 7.87
N HIS A 75 -2.46 0.86 8.47
CA HIS A 75 -2.93 0.79 9.85
C HIS A 75 -1.92 1.40 10.84
N VAL A 76 -0.62 1.15 10.66
CA VAL A 76 0.42 1.83 11.46
C VAL A 76 0.36 3.34 11.27
N LEU A 77 0.30 3.82 10.01
CA LEU A 77 0.23 5.25 9.69
C LEU A 77 -0.93 5.96 10.40
N LEU A 78 -2.09 5.30 10.50
CA LEU A 78 -3.27 5.89 11.13
C LEU A 78 -3.09 6.13 12.64
N TYR A 79 -2.18 5.41 13.29
CA TYR A 79 -1.90 5.50 14.72
C TYR A 79 -0.52 6.08 15.05
N GLU A 80 0.22 6.57 14.05
CA GLU A 80 1.45 7.34 14.30
C GLU A 80 1.13 8.65 15.03
N ASP A 81 2.04 9.08 15.91
CA ASP A 81 1.80 10.20 16.82
C ASP A 81 1.58 11.50 16.03
N GLY A 82 0.52 12.22 16.36
CA GLY A 82 0.17 13.49 15.75
C GLY A 82 -0.40 13.40 14.31
N VAL A 83 -0.43 12.22 13.70
CA VAL A 83 -0.90 12.07 12.31
C VAL A 83 -2.40 12.26 12.21
N PHE A 84 -3.20 11.44 12.88
CA PHE A 84 -4.67 11.50 12.83
C PHE A 84 -5.30 11.39 14.21
N ASN A 85 -6.35 12.18 14.45
CA ASN A 85 -7.23 12.01 15.59
C ASN A 85 -8.26 10.88 15.33
N GLU A 86 -9.13 10.61 16.32
CA GLU A 86 -10.10 9.52 16.24
C GLU A 86 -11.12 9.71 15.11
N GLU A 87 -11.66 10.92 14.95
CA GLU A 87 -12.61 11.26 13.87
C GLU A 87 -11.98 11.08 12.49
N GLN A 88 -10.74 11.53 12.33
CA GLN A 88 -9.97 11.40 11.08
C GLN A 88 -9.69 9.93 10.74
N ARG A 89 -9.32 9.11 11.74
CA ARG A 89 -9.18 7.66 11.56
C ARG A 89 -10.49 7.01 11.13
N ALA A 90 -11.60 7.38 11.76
CA ALA A 90 -12.93 6.88 11.39
C ALA A 90 -13.29 7.18 9.94
N LEU A 91 -12.97 8.39 9.43
CA LEU A 91 -13.17 8.74 8.02
C LEU A 91 -12.41 7.80 7.07
N VAL A 92 -11.19 7.39 7.44
CA VAL A 92 -10.40 6.45 6.63
C VAL A 92 -10.96 5.03 6.73
N TYR A 93 -11.29 4.56 7.94
CA TYR A 93 -11.81 3.20 8.14
C TYR A 93 -13.16 2.95 7.45
N ASN A 94 -14.01 3.94 7.37
CA ASN A 94 -15.33 3.87 6.71
C ASN A 94 -15.25 3.82 5.16
N THR A 95 -14.06 3.67 4.59
CA THR A 95 -13.85 3.55 3.15
C THR A 95 -13.72 2.08 2.75
N ASP A 96 -14.31 1.69 1.61
CA ASP A 96 -14.51 0.27 1.27
C ASP A 96 -13.22 -0.52 0.96
N SER A 97 -12.30 0.05 0.18
CA SER A 97 -11.10 -0.66 -0.28
C SER A 97 -9.80 -0.09 0.30
N VAL A 98 -8.76 -0.92 0.38
CA VAL A 98 -7.43 -0.48 0.84
C VAL A 98 -6.90 0.67 0.00
N GLU A 99 -7.11 0.67 -1.33
CA GLU A 99 -6.74 1.79 -2.19
C GLU A 99 -7.47 3.07 -1.80
N LEU A 100 -8.79 3.00 -1.64
CA LEU A 100 -9.60 4.16 -1.25
C LEU A 100 -9.25 4.66 0.15
N LYS A 101 -8.88 3.75 1.08
CA LYS A 101 -8.38 4.12 2.41
C LYS A 101 -7.07 4.92 2.32
N TRP A 102 -6.13 4.53 1.47
CA TRP A 102 -4.91 5.30 1.23
C TRP A 102 -5.19 6.68 0.63
N LYS A 103 -6.10 6.78 -0.35
CA LYS A 103 -6.55 8.06 -0.92
C LYS A 103 -7.23 8.93 0.13
N LYS A 104 -8.07 8.33 0.98
CA LYS A 104 -8.73 9.06 2.06
C LYS A 104 -7.74 9.52 3.13
N ALA A 105 -6.74 8.70 3.49
CA ALA A 105 -5.69 9.12 4.41
C ALA A 105 -4.89 10.31 3.86
N LEU A 106 -4.51 10.28 2.58
CA LEU A 106 -3.89 11.42 1.90
C LEU A 106 -4.80 12.66 1.92
N HIS A 107 -6.06 12.50 1.58
CA HIS A 107 -7.04 13.60 1.58
C HIS A 107 -7.17 14.24 2.97
N VAL A 108 -7.33 13.42 4.01
CA VAL A 108 -7.44 13.89 5.40
C VAL A 108 -6.15 14.57 5.87
N ALA A 109 -4.97 14.04 5.48
CA ALA A 109 -3.69 14.67 5.79
C ALA A 109 -3.58 16.07 5.17
N VAL A 110 -3.95 16.20 3.89
CA VAL A 110 -3.91 17.48 3.16
C VAL A 110 -4.91 18.48 3.71
N THR A 111 -6.16 18.06 3.96
CA THR A 111 -7.18 18.95 4.52
C THR A 111 -6.83 19.42 5.93
N LYS A 112 -6.24 18.53 6.75
CA LYS A 112 -5.71 18.87 8.07
C LYS A 112 -4.60 19.92 7.97
N ASN A 113 -3.62 19.71 7.07
CA ASN A 113 -2.52 20.64 6.85
C ASN A 113 -2.99 22.02 6.36
N ALA A 114 -3.93 22.05 5.42
CA ALA A 114 -4.50 23.27 4.87
C ALA A 114 -5.50 23.96 5.81
N GLY A 115 -5.92 23.32 6.91
CA GLY A 115 -6.93 23.86 7.82
C GLY A 115 -8.34 23.92 7.22
N ILE A 116 -8.66 23.07 6.24
CA ILE A 116 -9.97 22.96 5.58
C ILE A 116 -10.74 21.73 6.05
N CYS A 117 -12.06 21.74 5.85
CA CYS A 117 -12.92 20.65 6.27
C CYS A 117 -12.58 19.35 5.50
N PRO A 118 -12.48 18.17 6.18
CA PRO A 118 -12.14 16.89 5.53
C PRO A 118 -13.23 16.35 4.57
N PHE A 119 -14.36 17.04 4.44
CA PHE A 119 -15.42 16.75 3.47
C PHE A 119 -15.37 17.65 2.23
N GLU A 120 -14.54 18.71 2.25
CA GLU A 120 -14.32 19.56 1.10
C GLU A 120 -13.36 18.93 0.11
N ASN A 121 -13.54 19.22 -1.18
CA ASN A 121 -12.59 18.84 -2.20
C ASN A 121 -11.30 19.66 -2.06
N VAL A 122 -10.15 19.01 -2.19
CA VAL A 122 -8.86 19.68 -2.29
C VAL A 122 -8.74 20.30 -3.68
N THR A 123 -8.54 21.62 -3.74
CA THR A 123 -8.43 22.40 -4.97
C THR A 123 -7.23 23.35 -4.89
N GLU A 124 -6.84 23.94 -6.03
CA GLU A 124 -5.81 24.98 -6.07
C GLU A 124 -6.23 26.25 -5.31
N ASP A 125 -7.54 26.50 -5.19
CA ASP A 125 -8.07 27.72 -4.55
C ASP A 125 -8.05 27.63 -3.02
N ASN A 126 -8.13 26.42 -2.44
CA ASN A 126 -8.22 26.22 -0.99
C ASN A 126 -6.98 25.59 -0.35
N THR A 127 -5.93 25.35 -1.15
CA THR A 127 -4.63 24.85 -0.67
C THR A 127 -3.48 25.65 -1.29
N SER A 128 -2.26 25.50 -0.75
CA SER A 128 -1.09 26.05 -1.43
C SER A 128 -0.81 25.29 -2.72
N PHE A 129 -0.24 25.96 -3.72
CA PHE A 129 0.13 25.37 -5.00
C PHE A 129 1.02 24.11 -4.82
N SER A 130 2.00 24.18 -3.92
CA SER A 130 2.88 23.03 -3.64
C SER A 130 2.09 21.86 -3.07
N LEU A 131 1.21 22.09 -2.09
CA LEU A 131 0.43 21.05 -1.43
C LEU A 131 -0.56 20.40 -2.40
N PHE A 132 -1.20 21.19 -3.29
CA PHE A 132 -2.09 20.68 -4.32
C PHE A 132 -1.36 19.78 -5.33
N ASN A 133 -0.19 20.22 -5.81
CA ASN A 133 0.61 19.41 -6.73
C ASN A 133 1.03 18.07 -6.12
N ILE A 134 1.42 18.08 -4.85
CA ILE A 134 1.76 16.89 -4.11
C ILE A 134 0.57 15.95 -3.96
N TYR A 135 -0.56 16.49 -3.51
CA TYR A 135 -1.80 15.75 -3.38
C TYR A 135 -2.16 15.05 -4.69
N THR A 136 -2.16 15.81 -5.79
CA THR A 136 -2.49 15.28 -7.11
C THR A 136 -1.51 14.20 -7.54
N LYS A 137 -0.20 14.41 -7.35
CA LYS A 137 0.83 13.44 -7.72
C LYS A 137 0.75 12.16 -6.91
N ILE A 138 0.62 12.25 -5.59
CA ILE A 138 0.53 11.06 -4.72
C ILE A 138 -0.78 10.30 -5.01
N ASN A 139 -1.89 11.00 -5.21
CA ASN A 139 -3.16 10.37 -5.56
C ASN A 139 -3.07 9.58 -6.89
N LEU A 140 -2.38 10.13 -7.88
CA LEU A 140 -2.11 9.43 -9.14
C LEU A 140 -1.24 8.19 -8.92
N LEU A 141 -0.20 8.27 -8.09
CA LEU A 141 0.67 7.14 -7.77
C LEU A 141 -0.06 6.03 -7.02
N ILE A 142 -0.94 6.40 -6.07
CA ILE A 142 -1.82 5.43 -5.40
C ILE A 142 -2.69 4.74 -6.45
N THR A 143 -3.31 5.47 -7.35
CA THR A 143 -4.14 4.90 -8.43
C THR A 143 -3.35 3.94 -9.31
N ASN A 144 -2.15 4.31 -9.73
CA ASN A 144 -1.38 3.53 -10.69
C ASN A 144 -0.74 2.28 -10.09
N TYR A 145 -0.29 2.34 -8.83
CA TYR A 145 0.51 1.27 -8.23
C TYR A 145 -0.24 0.48 -7.16
N PHE A 146 -1.02 1.14 -6.28
CA PHE A 146 -1.75 0.43 -5.22
C PHE A 146 -2.93 -0.37 -5.77
N SER A 147 -3.68 0.19 -6.73
CA SER A 147 -4.79 -0.54 -7.38
C SER A 147 -4.29 -1.85 -8.00
N ALA A 148 -3.13 -1.82 -8.68
CA ALA A 148 -2.54 -3.00 -9.27
C ALA A 148 -2.17 -4.04 -8.20
N ILE A 149 -1.52 -3.62 -7.10
CA ILE A 149 -1.13 -4.49 -5.99
C ILE A 149 -2.35 -5.16 -5.35
N ILE A 150 -3.40 -4.40 -5.04
CA ILE A 150 -4.62 -4.91 -4.41
C ILE A 150 -5.38 -5.84 -5.36
N ARG A 151 -5.51 -5.47 -6.63
CA ARG A 151 -6.15 -6.30 -7.66
C ARG A 151 -5.44 -7.64 -7.83
N ASN A 152 -4.10 -7.64 -7.92
CA ASN A 152 -3.29 -8.83 -8.07
C ASN A 152 -3.46 -9.77 -6.86
N ARG A 153 -3.44 -9.24 -5.63
CA ARG A 153 -3.69 -10.01 -4.41
C ARG A 153 -5.04 -10.71 -4.45
N ASN A 154 -6.09 -9.98 -4.82
CA ASN A 154 -7.43 -10.55 -4.87
C ASN A 154 -7.50 -11.71 -5.86
N LYS A 155 -6.84 -11.62 -7.01
CA LYS A 155 -6.80 -12.71 -7.98
C LYS A 155 -6.02 -13.93 -7.47
N VAL A 156 -4.84 -13.70 -6.90
CA VAL A 156 -4.01 -14.77 -6.31
C VAL A 156 -4.72 -15.46 -5.13
N ALA A 157 -5.35 -14.69 -4.24
CA ALA A 157 -6.11 -15.23 -3.09
C ALA A 157 -7.32 -16.08 -3.52
N HIS A 158 -7.89 -15.81 -4.71
CA HIS A 158 -8.98 -16.58 -5.29
C HIS A 158 -8.50 -17.66 -6.29
N ALA A 159 -7.28 -18.17 -6.10
CA ALA A 159 -6.66 -19.24 -6.90
C ALA A 159 -6.49 -18.90 -8.41
N GLN A 160 -6.49 -17.63 -8.79
CA GLN A 160 -6.30 -17.19 -10.18
C GLN A 160 -4.82 -16.84 -10.43
N TRP A 161 -3.94 -17.82 -10.29
CA TRP A 161 -2.48 -17.63 -10.31
C TRP A 161 -1.89 -17.45 -11.71
N VAL A 162 -2.56 -17.99 -12.74
CA VAL A 162 -2.11 -17.97 -14.13
C VAL A 162 -3.03 -17.14 -15.00
N THR A 163 -4.32 -17.42 -14.94
CA THR A 163 -5.34 -16.74 -15.75
C THR A 163 -6.31 -16.01 -14.82
N PRO A 164 -6.15 -14.69 -14.65
CA PRO A 164 -7.09 -13.89 -13.87
C PRO A 164 -8.34 -13.59 -14.68
N PHE A 165 -9.52 -13.75 -14.06
CA PHE A 165 -10.81 -13.43 -14.68
C PHE A 165 -11.35 -12.09 -14.18
N THR A 166 -12.19 -11.43 -14.97
CA THR A 166 -12.98 -10.28 -14.51
C THR A 166 -14.01 -10.75 -13.49
N ASN A 167 -14.29 -9.91 -12.49
CA ASN A 167 -15.36 -10.18 -11.52
C ASN A 167 -16.68 -9.72 -12.16
N LEU A 168 -17.29 -10.60 -12.96
CA LEU A 168 -18.62 -10.36 -13.48
C LEU A 168 -19.63 -10.96 -12.51
N GLN A 169 -20.64 -10.18 -12.17
CA GLN A 169 -21.78 -10.67 -11.41
C GLN A 169 -22.44 -11.79 -12.21
N ASN A 170 -22.71 -12.93 -11.57
CA ASN A 170 -23.34 -14.10 -12.19
C ASN A 170 -22.50 -14.77 -13.31
N ALA A 171 -21.18 -14.64 -13.31
CA ALA A 171 -20.33 -15.29 -14.31
C ALA A 171 -20.45 -16.84 -14.28
N TRP A 172 -20.74 -17.45 -13.14
CA TRP A 172 -21.01 -18.91 -13.01
C TRP A 172 -22.36 -19.37 -13.55
N GLU A 173 -23.33 -18.48 -13.69
CA GLU A 173 -24.62 -18.80 -14.31
C GLU A 173 -24.54 -18.86 -15.84
N ASN A 174 -23.53 -18.20 -16.40
CA ASN A 174 -23.27 -18.16 -17.83
C ASN A 174 -21.76 -18.24 -18.12
N THR A 175 -21.32 -19.43 -18.55
CA THR A 175 -19.91 -19.70 -18.88
C THR A 175 -19.31 -18.73 -19.90
N ASN A 176 -20.13 -18.20 -20.81
CA ASN A 176 -19.68 -17.22 -21.80
C ASN A 176 -19.39 -15.84 -21.20
N SER A 177 -19.78 -15.61 -19.94
CA SER A 177 -19.50 -14.36 -19.21
C SER A 177 -18.11 -14.32 -18.58
N PHE A 178 -17.37 -15.45 -18.53
CA PHE A 178 -16.00 -15.46 -18.07
C PHE A 178 -15.08 -14.74 -19.06
N GLN A 179 -14.48 -13.64 -18.63
CA GLN A 179 -13.55 -12.89 -19.43
C GLN A 179 -12.21 -12.77 -18.69
N VAL A 180 -11.12 -12.85 -19.44
CA VAL A 180 -9.77 -12.64 -18.89
C VAL A 180 -9.60 -11.19 -18.49
N CYS A 181 -9.08 -10.97 -17.28
CA CYS A 181 -8.71 -9.63 -16.81
C CYS A 181 -7.33 -9.24 -17.38
N GLU A 182 -7.31 -8.62 -18.56
CA GLU A 182 -6.08 -8.29 -19.28
C GLU A 182 -5.15 -7.37 -18.48
N LEU A 183 -5.69 -6.46 -17.66
CA LEU A 183 -4.88 -5.62 -16.77
C LEU A 183 -4.07 -6.45 -15.77
N THR A 184 -4.72 -7.37 -15.06
CA THR A 184 -4.04 -8.26 -14.10
C THR A 184 -3.09 -9.22 -14.82
N LYS A 185 -3.48 -9.72 -15.98
CA LYS A 185 -2.63 -10.61 -16.79
C LYS A 185 -1.36 -9.90 -17.24
N ARG A 186 -1.46 -8.62 -17.61
CA ARG A 186 -0.29 -7.77 -17.91
C ARG A 186 0.58 -7.60 -16.68
N ASP A 187 0.00 -7.24 -15.51
CA ASP A 187 0.74 -7.08 -14.26
C ASP A 187 1.46 -8.39 -13.89
N PHE A 188 0.79 -9.53 -14.05
CA PHE A 188 1.36 -10.84 -13.82
C PHE A 188 2.57 -11.18 -14.71
N ARG A 189 2.64 -10.63 -15.92
CA ARG A 189 3.78 -10.81 -16.83
C ARG A 189 4.93 -9.86 -16.53
N THR A 190 4.62 -8.68 -16.01
CA THR A 190 5.62 -7.63 -15.75
C THR A 190 6.16 -7.65 -14.33
N ASP A 191 5.43 -8.26 -13.38
CA ASP A 191 5.89 -8.40 -12.00
C ASP A 191 7.09 -9.36 -11.93
N ASN A 192 8.16 -8.86 -11.35
CA ASN A 192 9.41 -9.57 -11.05
C ASN A 192 10.01 -8.96 -9.77
N LEU A 193 11.14 -9.51 -9.30
CA LEU A 193 11.79 -9.04 -8.07
C LEU A 193 12.05 -7.52 -8.09
N LEU A 194 12.60 -7.00 -9.19
CA LEU A 194 12.98 -5.58 -9.28
C LEU A 194 11.75 -4.66 -9.26
N THR A 195 10.69 -5.01 -10.03
CA THR A 195 9.46 -4.22 -10.05
C THR A 195 8.75 -4.24 -8.71
N LEU A 196 8.72 -5.38 -8.01
CA LEU A 196 8.10 -5.50 -6.69
C LEU A 196 8.90 -4.76 -5.62
N ASP A 197 10.24 -4.83 -5.63
CA ASP A 197 11.09 -4.06 -4.72
C ASP A 197 10.94 -2.54 -4.92
N LEU A 198 10.80 -2.08 -6.17
CA LEU A 198 10.49 -0.67 -6.45
C LEU A 198 9.12 -0.26 -5.94
N LYS A 199 8.10 -1.13 -6.08
CA LYS A 199 6.78 -0.88 -5.51
C LYS A 199 6.86 -0.74 -3.98
N VAL A 200 7.63 -1.59 -3.28
CA VAL A 200 7.88 -1.45 -1.82
C VAL A 200 8.50 -0.09 -1.48
N LYS A 201 9.54 0.31 -2.22
CA LYS A 201 10.22 1.61 -1.99
C LYS A 201 9.27 2.77 -2.21
N LEU A 202 8.51 2.76 -3.28
CA LEU A 202 7.51 3.79 -3.59
C LEU A 202 6.44 3.89 -2.50
N LEU A 203 5.90 2.75 -2.05
CA LEU A 203 4.91 2.68 -0.97
C LEU A 203 5.44 3.27 0.34
N LYS A 204 6.68 2.95 0.71
CA LYS A 204 7.35 3.52 1.89
C LYS A 204 7.44 5.04 1.79
N SER A 205 7.89 5.57 0.65
CA SER A 205 8.02 7.01 0.44
C SER A 205 6.66 7.73 0.47
N ILE A 206 5.60 7.11 -0.07
CA ILE A 206 4.23 7.67 0.00
C ILE A 206 3.71 7.69 1.44
N ALA A 207 3.95 6.63 2.23
CA ALA A 207 3.55 6.59 3.63
C ALA A 207 4.24 7.70 4.45
N VAL A 208 5.55 7.92 4.23
CA VAL A 208 6.30 9.01 4.86
C VAL A 208 5.76 10.38 4.40
N ALA A 209 5.44 10.54 3.13
CA ALA A 209 4.88 11.80 2.62
C ALA A 209 3.53 12.13 3.28
N ILE A 210 2.62 11.16 3.43
CA ILE A 210 1.33 11.37 4.09
C ILE A 210 1.52 11.69 5.57
N ASN A 211 2.44 10.99 6.27
CA ASN A 211 2.78 11.29 7.66
C ASN A 211 3.25 12.74 7.78
N ASN A 212 4.25 13.12 7.00
CA ASN A 212 4.83 14.46 7.04
C ASN A 212 3.78 15.55 6.77
N ILE A 213 2.92 15.38 5.77
CA ILE A 213 1.82 16.30 5.50
C ILE A 213 0.88 16.42 6.70
N ALA A 214 0.57 15.31 7.37
CA ALA A 214 -0.40 15.29 8.47
C ALA A 214 0.14 15.86 9.78
N VAL A 215 1.44 15.69 10.06
CA VAL A 215 2.06 16.11 11.34
C VAL A 215 2.42 17.58 11.34
N ASP A 216 2.75 18.15 10.19
CA ASP A 216 3.38 19.46 10.14
C ASP A 216 2.42 20.59 9.73
N ASN A 217 2.04 21.38 10.71
CA ASN A 217 1.25 22.61 10.48
C ASN A 217 2.11 23.88 10.34
N SER A 218 3.41 23.88 10.68
CA SER A 218 4.19 25.12 10.76
C SER A 218 5.66 25.01 10.42
N ASN A 219 6.25 23.83 10.46
CA ASN A 219 7.70 23.62 10.30
C ASN A 219 8.08 22.80 9.06
N TYR A 220 7.11 22.50 8.19
CA TYR A 220 7.39 21.76 6.97
C TYR A 220 8.32 22.59 6.08
N GLN A 221 9.62 22.37 6.27
CA GLN A 221 10.61 23.05 5.44
C GLN A 221 10.46 22.50 4.03
N VAL A 222 10.24 23.39 3.08
CA VAL A 222 10.13 23.08 1.63
C VAL A 222 11.24 22.12 1.18
N GLN A 223 12.43 22.19 1.81
CA GLN A 223 13.59 21.34 1.52
C GLN A 223 13.37 19.85 1.84
N ASP A 224 12.72 19.50 2.96
CA ASP A 224 12.49 18.08 3.32
C ASP A 224 11.43 17.46 2.40
N PHE A 225 10.47 18.26 1.98
CA PHE A 225 9.49 17.84 1.01
C PHE A 225 10.09 17.65 -0.38
N ASP A 226 10.92 18.57 -0.86
CA ASP A 226 11.57 18.47 -2.16
C ASP A 226 12.46 17.23 -2.24
N SER A 227 13.15 16.85 -1.16
CA SER A 227 13.96 15.63 -1.10
C SER A 227 13.08 14.37 -1.22
N LEU A 228 11.98 14.31 -0.49
CA LEU A 228 11.04 13.19 -0.51
C LEU A 228 10.30 13.09 -1.86
N TYR A 229 9.87 14.22 -2.41
CA TYR A 229 9.26 14.27 -3.73
C TYR A 229 10.24 13.83 -4.83
N THR A 230 11.50 14.21 -4.71
CA THR A 230 12.59 13.76 -5.59
C THR A 230 12.81 12.25 -5.49
N GLN A 231 12.78 11.68 -4.29
CA GLN A 231 12.86 10.22 -4.08
C GLN A 231 11.68 9.51 -4.75
N ILE A 232 10.47 9.98 -4.54
CA ILE A 232 9.25 9.43 -5.16
C ILE A 232 9.38 9.44 -6.70
N ARG A 233 9.80 10.56 -7.29
CA ARG A 233 10.03 10.67 -8.74
C ARG A 233 11.16 9.75 -9.23
N THR A 234 12.21 9.59 -8.45
CA THR A 234 13.32 8.69 -8.77
C THR A 234 12.84 7.24 -8.80
N HIS A 235 12.06 6.81 -7.80
CA HIS A 235 11.48 5.48 -7.81
C HIS A 235 10.53 5.26 -8.99
N GLU A 236 9.68 6.24 -9.30
CA GLU A 236 8.79 6.17 -10.46
C GLU A 236 9.56 6.04 -11.78
N ARG A 237 10.59 6.84 -12.00
CA ARG A 237 11.43 6.77 -13.19
C ARG A 237 12.19 5.46 -13.31
N SER A 238 12.59 4.87 -12.18
CA SER A 238 13.30 3.60 -12.15
C SER A 238 12.49 2.44 -12.74
N PHE A 239 11.15 2.52 -12.76
CA PHE A 239 10.32 1.50 -13.42
C PHE A 239 10.59 1.40 -14.93
N SER A 240 10.90 2.51 -15.60
CA SER A 240 11.17 2.53 -17.05
C SER A 240 12.59 2.08 -17.41
N SER A 241 13.50 1.97 -16.42
CA SER A 241 14.90 1.57 -16.61
C SER A 241 15.19 0.13 -16.14
N ILE A 242 14.15 -0.64 -15.75
CA ILE A 242 14.34 -2.03 -15.32
C ILE A 242 14.71 -2.90 -16.52
N ASP A 243 15.88 -3.52 -16.45
CA ASP A 243 16.30 -4.63 -17.29
C ASP A 243 16.38 -5.91 -16.43
N PHE A 244 15.24 -6.58 -16.30
CA PHE A 244 15.16 -7.81 -15.50
C PHE A 244 15.93 -8.97 -16.12
N PRO A 245 15.94 -9.20 -17.43
CA PRO A 245 16.81 -10.21 -18.07
C PRO A 245 18.28 -10.04 -17.73
N ALA A 246 18.84 -8.86 -17.87
CA ALA A 246 20.24 -8.58 -17.53
C ALA A 246 20.52 -8.80 -16.02
N TYR A 247 19.60 -8.38 -15.16
CA TYR A 247 19.69 -8.65 -13.72
C TYR A 247 19.69 -10.16 -13.41
N LYS A 248 18.80 -10.93 -14.04
CA LYS A 248 18.70 -12.39 -13.86
C LYS A 248 20.02 -13.07 -14.22
N GLU A 249 20.57 -12.74 -15.39
CA GLU A 249 21.87 -13.26 -15.85
C GLU A 249 22.99 -12.96 -14.85
N GLN A 250 23.11 -11.71 -14.40
CA GLN A 250 24.12 -11.32 -13.42
C GLN A 250 24.01 -12.10 -12.09
N VAL A 251 22.79 -12.31 -11.61
CA VAL A 251 22.54 -13.05 -10.36
C VAL A 251 22.91 -14.53 -10.51
N GLN A 252 22.60 -15.15 -11.66
CA GLN A 252 22.94 -16.55 -11.96
C GLN A 252 24.45 -16.75 -12.06
N ILE A 253 25.14 -15.89 -12.79
CA ILE A 253 26.62 -15.93 -12.90
C ILE A 253 27.26 -15.76 -11.51
N ALA A 254 26.78 -14.80 -10.71
CA ALA A 254 27.31 -14.57 -9.37
C ALA A 254 27.05 -15.77 -8.42
N PHE A 255 25.99 -16.52 -8.62
CA PHE A 255 25.69 -17.71 -7.85
C PHE A 255 26.60 -18.88 -8.25
N GLN A 256 26.77 -19.12 -9.56
CA GLN A 256 27.67 -20.16 -10.09
C GLN A 256 29.10 -19.97 -9.65
N ASN A 257 29.59 -18.73 -9.60
CA ASN A 257 30.98 -18.43 -9.16
C ASN A 257 31.22 -18.62 -7.65
N ARG A 258 30.17 -18.89 -6.85
CA ARG A 258 30.26 -19.14 -5.40
C ARG A 258 30.08 -20.63 -5.03
N SER A 259 29.63 -21.43 -5.97
CA SER A 259 29.39 -22.86 -5.82
C SER A 259 30.65 -23.66 -6.20
#